data_cf7ef9fda29b0bb93dbbecbc1d2fd4cb
#
_entry.id   cf7ef9fda29b0bb93dbbecbc1d2fd4cb
#
_cell.length_a   1.000
_cell.length_b   1.000
_cell.length_c   1.000
_cell.angle_alpha   90.00
_cell.angle_beta   90.00
_cell.angle_gamma   90.00
#
_symmetry.space_group_name_H-M   'P 1'
#
loop_
_entity.id
_entity.type
_entity.pdbx_description
1 polymer ?
#
loop_
_entity_poly.entity_id
_entity_poly.type
_entity_poly.pdbx_seq_one_letter_code
_entity_poly.pdbx_strand_id
1 'polypeptide(L)'
;VTRSTFTPAEAAELAVVIRSGFIESRHIGSAVVLDPNGEPVIRLGSPETPVFTRSSLKPLQAIAAMSLGAELTGRAAALATASHKSEAGHVEGVTSMLESAGLSVDDLQCPSAHPADGAFRRQLQERLRTAGETETDPRSPLYFNCSGKHTAFLMAARAIGADTASYLSPDHPVQTKVAEVVETFASETPSAIGTDGCGAPVFALSLTGLARAIGRVVSMGTGTDAGGTAGGGAASAKAGEWTAYESEARALMDAVFADPWAIEGHRRPNTTVIERLGIFVKGGAEGVIVMATKSGYSVAVKCLDGSSRATGLAALTLLDRAGAFDDEVKAASAGEPAATINAITESVTGGTDSDGRTSIVGRVALGEDIATIGERESD
;
A
#
# COMPACT_ATOMS: atom_id res chain seq x y z
N VAL A 1 -4.82 -17.88 -23.80
CA VAL A 1 -5.95 -16.99 -23.44
C VAL A 1 -5.40 -15.95 -22.48
N THR A 2 -5.53 -14.66 -22.82
CA THR A 2 -5.14 -13.56 -21.93
C THR A 2 -6.12 -13.52 -20.76
N ARG A 3 -5.61 -13.63 -19.52
CA ARG A 3 -6.41 -13.37 -18.32
C ARG A 3 -6.56 -11.85 -18.16
N SER A 4 -7.72 -11.38 -17.70
CA SER A 4 -7.97 -9.95 -17.54
C SER A 4 -8.63 -9.65 -16.19
N THR A 5 -8.53 -8.41 -15.74
CA THR A 5 -9.36 -7.85 -14.68
C THR A 5 -10.76 -7.51 -15.23
N PHE A 6 -11.62 -6.91 -14.40
CA PHE A 6 -12.98 -6.49 -14.78
C PHE A 6 -12.96 -5.44 -15.90
N THR A 7 -14.07 -5.39 -16.65
CA THR A 7 -14.30 -4.47 -17.77
C THR A 7 -14.92 -3.14 -17.29
N PRO A 8 -14.93 -2.08 -18.12
CA PRO A 8 -15.63 -0.85 -17.78
C PRO A 8 -17.13 -1.02 -17.49
N ALA A 9 -17.80 -2.00 -18.12
CA ALA A 9 -19.21 -2.28 -17.88
C ALA A 9 -19.48 -2.91 -16.50
N GLU A 10 -18.46 -3.47 -15.87
CA GLU A 10 -18.51 -4.09 -14.54
C GLU A 10 -17.98 -3.16 -13.44
N ALA A 11 -17.59 -1.94 -13.80
CA ALA A 11 -17.02 -0.96 -12.88
C ALA A 11 -18.09 0.03 -12.38
N ALA A 12 -17.90 0.52 -11.16
CA ALA A 12 -18.67 1.62 -10.57
C ALA A 12 -17.94 2.95 -10.74
N GLU A 13 -18.64 4.07 -10.71
CA GLU A 13 -18.07 5.42 -10.70
C GLU A 13 -17.55 5.77 -9.31
N LEU A 14 -16.23 5.79 -9.14
CA LEU A 14 -15.60 6.05 -7.85
C LEU A 14 -15.40 7.54 -7.59
N ALA A 15 -14.99 8.30 -8.60
CA ALA A 15 -14.77 9.72 -8.48
C ALA A 15 -14.88 10.44 -9.82
N VAL A 16 -15.12 11.76 -9.76
CA VAL A 16 -15.10 12.66 -10.90
C VAL A 16 -14.10 13.79 -10.68
N VAL A 17 -13.52 14.29 -11.76
CA VAL A 17 -12.70 15.48 -11.75
C VAL A 17 -13.55 16.65 -12.25
N ILE A 18 -13.71 17.67 -11.43
CA ILE A 18 -14.50 18.87 -11.75
C ILE A 18 -13.53 20.03 -11.96
N ARG A 19 -13.66 20.71 -13.10
CA ARG A 19 -12.96 21.95 -13.42
C ARG A 19 -13.97 23.02 -13.76
N SER A 20 -13.96 24.14 -13.03
CA SER A 20 -14.85 25.30 -13.28
C SER A 20 -16.34 24.92 -13.42
N GLY A 21 -16.80 23.95 -12.62
CA GLY A 21 -18.17 23.45 -12.64
C GLY A 21 -18.48 22.39 -13.71
N PHE A 22 -17.49 22.01 -14.54
CA PHE A 22 -17.63 20.98 -15.59
C PHE A 22 -16.96 19.68 -15.17
N ILE A 23 -17.63 18.53 -15.31
CA ILE A 23 -17.02 17.20 -15.11
C ILE A 23 -16.10 16.91 -16.28
N GLU A 24 -14.78 17.04 -16.03
CA GLU A 24 -13.74 16.92 -17.03
C GLU A 24 -13.33 15.45 -17.27
N SER A 25 -13.37 14.61 -16.22
CA SER A 25 -13.07 13.18 -16.31
C SER A 25 -13.73 12.38 -15.20
N ARG A 26 -13.79 11.06 -15.39
CA ARG A 26 -14.38 10.09 -14.46
C ARG A 26 -13.38 8.99 -14.16
N HIS A 27 -13.30 8.59 -12.91
CA HIS A 27 -12.54 7.44 -12.44
C HIS A 27 -13.53 6.33 -12.08
N ILE A 28 -13.51 5.25 -12.85
CA ILE A 28 -14.33 4.05 -12.61
C ILE A 28 -13.47 2.93 -12.04
N GLY A 29 -14.09 2.01 -11.29
CA GLY A 29 -13.33 0.93 -10.69
C GLY A 29 -14.20 -0.01 -9.86
N SER A 30 -13.55 -0.74 -8.97
CA SER A 30 -14.20 -1.64 -8.02
C SER A 30 -13.69 -1.40 -6.62
N ALA A 31 -14.54 -1.63 -5.62
CA ALA A 31 -14.19 -1.50 -4.21
C ALA A 31 -14.98 -2.49 -3.35
N VAL A 32 -14.40 -2.85 -2.21
CA VAL A 32 -15.05 -3.63 -1.17
C VAL A 32 -14.65 -3.09 0.20
N VAL A 33 -15.60 -3.05 1.12
CA VAL A 33 -15.34 -2.86 2.56
C VAL A 33 -15.74 -4.12 3.29
N LEU A 34 -14.83 -4.61 4.13
CA LEU A 34 -15.10 -5.72 5.05
C LEU A 34 -15.26 -5.18 6.48
N ASP A 35 -16.19 -5.74 7.21
CA ASP A 35 -16.37 -5.51 8.64
C ASP A 35 -15.29 -6.24 9.47
N PRO A 36 -15.26 -6.07 10.82
CA PRO A 36 -14.31 -6.77 11.69
C PRO A 36 -14.41 -8.30 11.66
N ASN A 37 -15.54 -8.87 11.19
CA ASN A 37 -15.72 -10.32 11.01
C ASN A 37 -15.19 -10.81 9.67
N GLY A 38 -14.73 -9.88 8.80
CA GLY A 38 -14.27 -10.19 7.45
C GLY A 38 -15.40 -10.33 6.42
N GLU A 39 -16.65 -9.93 6.81
CA GLU A 39 -17.80 -9.96 5.93
C GLU A 39 -17.93 -8.66 5.12
N PRO A 40 -18.25 -8.74 3.83
CA PRO A 40 -18.37 -7.55 3.01
C PRO A 40 -19.66 -6.77 3.31
N VAL A 41 -19.50 -5.54 3.77
CA VAL A 41 -20.62 -4.59 4.07
C VAL A 41 -20.87 -3.60 2.95
N ILE A 42 -19.88 -3.29 2.11
CA ILE A 42 -20.04 -2.49 0.90
C ILE A 42 -19.34 -3.20 -0.26
N ARG A 43 -19.99 -3.26 -1.42
CA ARG A 43 -19.44 -3.75 -2.67
C ARG A 43 -19.78 -2.80 -3.80
N LEU A 44 -18.79 -2.40 -4.59
CA LEU A 44 -18.93 -1.59 -5.78
C LEU A 44 -18.20 -2.24 -6.95
N GLY A 45 -18.82 -2.24 -8.11
CA GLY A 45 -18.26 -2.89 -9.30
C GLY A 45 -18.11 -4.40 -9.13
N SER A 46 -16.98 -4.95 -9.49
CA SER A 46 -16.67 -6.38 -9.48
C SER A 46 -15.47 -6.71 -8.59
N PRO A 47 -15.58 -6.60 -7.26
CA PRO A 47 -14.46 -6.75 -6.34
C PRO A 47 -13.88 -8.16 -6.28
N GLU A 48 -14.63 -9.18 -6.70
CA GLU A 48 -14.17 -10.57 -6.76
C GLU A 48 -13.33 -10.87 -8.03
N THR A 49 -13.37 -9.99 -9.03
CA THR A 49 -12.54 -10.15 -10.22
C THR A 49 -11.08 -9.83 -9.88
N PRO A 50 -10.13 -10.73 -10.19
CA PRO A 50 -8.75 -10.56 -9.77
C PRO A 50 -8.07 -9.32 -10.35
N VAL A 51 -7.23 -8.69 -9.54
CA VAL A 51 -6.35 -7.58 -9.94
C VAL A 51 -4.94 -7.84 -9.43
N PHE A 52 -3.91 -7.40 -10.17
CA PHE A 52 -2.56 -7.38 -9.61
C PHE A 52 -2.49 -6.39 -8.45
N THR A 53 -2.18 -6.89 -7.27
CA THR A 53 -2.19 -6.13 -6.02
C THR A 53 -1.05 -5.13 -5.89
N ARG A 54 0.03 -5.34 -6.65
CA ARG A 54 1.21 -4.47 -6.69
C ARG A 54 1.77 -4.23 -5.27
N SER A 55 2.20 -3.01 -4.99
CA SER A 55 2.82 -2.64 -3.70
C SER A 55 1.86 -2.68 -2.50
N SER A 56 0.57 -2.93 -2.68
CA SER A 56 -0.35 -3.07 -1.55
C SER A 56 -0.14 -4.34 -0.73
N LEU A 57 0.53 -5.37 -1.30
CA LEU A 57 0.90 -6.62 -0.60
C LEU A 57 2.22 -6.56 0.19
N LYS A 58 2.94 -5.45 0.19
CA LYS A 58 4.25 -5.38 0.87
C LYS A 58 4.23 -5.76 2.35
N PRO A 59 3.17 -5.51 3.14
CA PRO A 59 3.11 -6.03 4.51
C PRO A 59 3.26 -7.56 4.59
N LEU A 60 2.60 -8.30 3.71
CA LEU A 60 2.71 -9.76 3.67
C LEU A 60 4.10 -10.23 3.23
N GLN A 61 4.73 -9.48 2.31
CA GLN A 61 6.10 -9.74 1.88
C GLN A 61 7.11 -9.51 3.02
N ALA A 62 6.89 -8.47 3.84
CA ALA A 62 7.70 -8.22 5.04
C ALA A 62 7.51 -9.31 6.10
N ILE A 63 6.26 -9.73 6.37
CA ILE A 63 5.94 -10.84 7.29
C ILE A 63 6.63 -12.14 6.83
N ALA A 64 6.58 -12.45 5.52
CA ALA A 64 7.27 -13.62 4.98
C ALA A 64 8.79 -13.55 5.19
N ALA A 65 9.41 -12.39 4.99
CA ALA A 65 10.83 -12.21 5.25
C ALA A 65 11.17 -12.38 6.74
N MET A 66 10.37 -11.79 7.64
CA MET A 66 10.53 -11.93 9.09
C MET A 66 10.38 -13.38 9.54
N SER A 67 9.39 -14.12 9.03
CA SER A 67 9.17 -15.53 9.37
C SER A 67 10.30 -16.46 8.92
N LEU A 68 11.11 -16.02 7.97
CA LEU A 68 12.35 -16.70 7.54
C LEU A 68 13.59 -16.25 8.31
N GLY A 69 13.43 -15.40 9.32
CA GLY A 69 14.52 -14.95 10.18
C GLY A 69 15.20 -13.64 9.75
N ALA A 70 14.60 -12.85 8.84
CA ALA A 70 15.08 -11.50 8.61
C ALA A 70 14.85 -10.64 9.87
N GLU A 71 15.93 -10.12 10.45
CA GLU A 71 15.89 -9.28 11.67
C GLU A 71 15.40 -7.87 11.33
N LEU A 72 14.08 -7.72 11.17
CA LEU A 72 13.42 -6.45 10.86
C LEU A 72 12.75 -5.89 12.11
N THR A 73 13.31 -4.81 12.65
CA THR A 73 12.76 -4.12 13.84
C THR A 73 12.65 -2.62 13.59
N GLY A 74 11.69 -1.96 14.24
CA GLY A 74 11.52 -0.51 14.17
C GLY A 74 11.48 -0.02 12.72
N ARG A 75 12.27 1.00 12.39
CA ARG A 75 12.30 1.58 11.03
C ARG A 75 12.61 0.57 9.91
N ALA A 76 13.43 -0.44 10.15
CA ALA A 76 13.72 -1.47 9.17
C ALA A 76 12.47 -2.28 8.78
N ALA A 77 11.62 -2.63 9.74
CA ALA A 77 10.35 -3.30 9.47
C ALA A 77 9.39 -2.39 8.68
N ALA A 78 9.27 -1.12 9.05
CA ALA A 78 8.46 -0.17 8.29
C ALA A 78 8.98 0.02 6.86
N LEU A 79 10.30 0.15 6.65
CA LEU A 79 10.93 0.25 5.35
C LEU A 79 10.74 -1.00 4.47
N ALA A 80 10.67 -2.18 5.05
CA ALA A 80 10.41 -3.43 4.32
C ALA A 80 9.03 -3.41 3.63
N THR A 81 8.06 -2.66 4.15
CA THR A 81 6.72 -2.48 3.55
C THR A 81 6.56 -1.16 2.78
N ALA A 82 7.58 -0.31 2.72
CA ALA A 82 7.52 1.03 2.14
C ALA A 82 7.39 1.06 0.62
N SER A 83 6.80 2.14 0.13
CA SER A 83 7.00 2.64 -1.24
C SER A 83 7.59 4.05 -1.14
N HIS A 84 8.80 4.12 -0.62
CA HIS A 84 9.43 5.36 -0.21
C HIS A 84 9.81 6.29 -1.38
N LYS A 85 9.95 7.56 -1.09
CA LYS A 85 10.32 8.61 -2.08
C LYS A 85 11.82 8.94 -2.07
N SER A 86 12.64 8.11 -1.44
CA SER A 86 14.10 8.29 -1.37
C SER A 86 14.51 9.63 -0.74
N GLU A 87 13.82 10.04 0.33
CA GLU A 87 14.35 11.06 1.23
C GLU A 87 15.65 10.53 1.86
N ALA A 88 16.54 11.38 2.31
CA ALA A 88 17.84 10.96 2.87
C ALA A 88 17.72 9.84 3.90
N GLY A 89 16.81 9.98 4.86
CA GLY A 89 16.59 8.97 5.90
C GLY A 89 16.06 7.61 5.39
N HIS A 90 15.36 7.57 4.24
CA HIS A 90 15.00 6.29 3.61
C HIS A 90 16.24 5.58 3.08
N VAL A 91 17.10 6.33 2.38
CA VAL A 91 18.35 5.79 1.80
C VAL A 91 19.27 5.31 2.90
N GLU A 92 19.46 6.10 3.96
CA GLU A 92 20.26 5.74 5.13
C GLU A 92 19.70 4.48 5.81
N GLY A 93 18.39 4.39 6.00
CA GLY A 93 17.74 3.23 6.60
C GLY A 93 17.93 1.96 5.79
N VAL A 94 17.73 2.01 4.47
CA VAL A 94 17.95 0.86 3.59
C VAL A 94 19.43 0.46 3.54
N THR A 95 20.35 1.43 3.52
CA THR A 95 21.79 1.16 3.60
C THR A 95 22.16 0.44 4.89
N SER A 96 21.65 0.90 6.03
CA SER A 96 21.89 0.27 7.34
C SER A 96 21.32 -1.16 7.40
N MET A 97 20.15 -1.41 6.77
CA MET A 97 19.59 -2.77 6.65
C MET A 97 20.51 -3.68 5.84
N LEU A 98 21.06 -3.22 4.72
CA LEU A 98 22.01 -3.99 3.89
C LEU A 98 23.27 -4.30 4.70
N GLU A 99 23.89 -3.30 5.30
CA GLU A 99 25.13 -3.41 6.07
C GLU A 99 24.98 -4.37 7.25
N SER A 100 23.83 -4.32 7.96
CA SER A 100 23.56 -5.23 9.10
C SER A 100 23.54 -6.71 8.70
N ALA A 101 23.21 -7.00 7.45
CA ALA A 101 23.20 -8.36 6.90
C ALA A 101 24.50 -8.71 6.14
N GLY A 102 25.52 -7.84 6.15
CA GLY A 102 26.75 -8.01 5.38
C GLY A 102 26.51 -8.00 3.86
N LEU A 103 25.56 -7.18 3.42
CA LEU A 103 25.16 -6.97 2.04
C LEU A 103 25.52 -5.56 1.60
N SER A 104 25.49 -5.31 0.29
CA SER A 104 25.77 -4.02 -0.32
C SER A 104 24.68 -3.61 -1.32
N VAL A 105 24.77 -2.41 -1.86
CA VAL A 105 23.89 -1.93 -2.91
C VAL A 105 23.95 -2.79 -4.18
N ASP A 106 25.07 -3.45 -4.43
CA ASP A 106 25.28 -4.29 -5.62
C ASP A 106 24.49 -5.60 -5.56
N ASP A 107 24.02 -6.00 -4.37
CA ASP A 107 23.15 -7.15 -4.20
C ASP A 107 21.68 -6.85 -4.59
N LEU A 108 21.31 -5.56 -4.67
CA LEU A 108 19.96 -5.14 -5.03
C LEU A 108 19.70 -5.32 -6.53
N GLN A 109 18.66 -6.08 -6.89
CA GLN A 109 18.26 -6.33 -8.28
C GLN A 109 17.03 -5.49 -8.71
N CYS A 110 16.52 -4.60 -7.85
CA CYS A 110 15.52 -3.63 -8.29
C CYS A 110 16.17 -2.59 -9.24
N PRO A 111 15.38 -1.95 -10.14
CA PRO A 111 15.93 -1.01 -11.11
C PRO A 111 16.66 0.16 -10.46
N SER A 112 17.73 0.62 -11.09
CA SER A 112 18.37 1.90 -10.73
C SER A 112 17.44 3.07 -11.05
N ALA A 113 17.25 3.98 -10.09
CA ALA A 113 16.36 5.13 -10.19
C ALA A 113 17.06 6.40 -9.70
N HIS A 114 16.54 7.54 -10.11
CA HIS A 114 16.85 8.80 -9.42
C HIS A 114 16.05 8.90 -8.11
N PRO A 115 16.56 9.62 -7.10
CA PRO A 115 15.74 9.95 -5.92
C PRO A 115 14.45 10.62 -6.35
N ALA A 116 13.30 10.09 -5.86
CA ALA A 116 12.00 10.70 -6.13
C ALA A 116 11.80 11.99 -5.31
N ASP A 117 12.48 12.12 -4.16
CA ASP A 117 12.49 13.37 -3.40
C ASP A 117 13.35 14.43 -4.11
N GLY A 118 12.74 15.58 -4.41
CA GLY A 118 13.39 16.65 -5.15
C GLY A 118 14.49 17.36 -4.36
N ALA A 119 14.39 17.41 -3.03
CA ALA A 119 15.39 18.05 -2.19
C ALA A 119 16.65 17.17 -2.13
N PHE A 120 16.49 15.89 -1.87
CA PHE A 120 17.58 14.93 -1.84
C PHE A 120 18.25 14.81 -3.22
N ARG A 121 17.47 14.81 -4.31
CA ARG A 121 18.02 14.82 -5.69
C ARG A 121 18.93 16.01 -5.94
N ARG A 122 18.51 17.22 -5.55
CA ARG A 122 19.35 18.43 -5.68
C ARG A 122 20.62 18.35 -4.85
N GLN A 123 20.53 17.86 -3.61
CA GLN A 123 21.69 17.65 -2.75
C GLN A 123 22.69 16.67 -3.37
N LEU A 124 22.20 15.56 -3.91
CA LEU A 124 23.04 14.56 -4.59
C LEU A 124 23.75 15.17 -5.80
N GLN A 125 23.03 15.89 -6.66
CA GLN A 125 23.60 16.56 -7.82
C GLN A 125 24.68 17.58 -7.42
N GLU A 126 24.47 18.35 -6.36
CA GLU A 126 25.45 19.32 -5.87
C GLU A 126 26.70 18.63 -5.30
N ARG A 127 26.54 17.50 -4.58
CA ARG A 127 27.69 16.70 -4.12
C ARG A 127 28.54 16.20 -5.28
N LEU A 128 27.92 15.60 -6.31
CA LEU A 128 28.64 15.11 -7.50
C LEU A 128 29.33 16.23 -8.23
N ARG A 129 28.68 17.39 -8.39
CA ARG A 129 29.30 18.59 -9.01
C ARG A 129 30.52 19.06 -8.23
N THR A 130 30.44 19.10 -6.89
CA THR A 130 31.53 19.55 -6.03
C THR A 130 32.69 18.57 -6.02
N ALA A 131 32.42 17.27 -6.14
CA ALA A 131 33.42 16.22 -6.24
C ALA A 131 34.07 16.13 -7.62
N GLY A 132 33.60 16.89 -8.62
CA GLY A 132 34.06 16.79 -10.00
C GLY A 132 33.54 15.56 -10.76
N GLU A 133 32.53 14.88 -10.21
CA GLU A 133 31.96 13.65 -10.75
C GLU A 133 30.69 13.94 -11.60
N THR A 134 30.76 14.96 -12.45
CA THR A 134 29.61 15.44 -13.24
C THR A 134 29.13 14.45 -14.31
N GLU A 135 29.96 13.49 -14.71
CA GLU A 135 29.63 12.45 -15.67
C GLU A 135 29.13 11.15 -14.99
N THR A 136 29.16 11.07 -13.65
CA THR A 136 28.68 9.90 -12.90
C THR A 136 27.18 9.81 -12.99
N ASP A 137 26.68 8.65 -13.38
CA ASP A 137 25.23 8.36 -13.36
C ASP A 137 24.73 8.41 -11.91
N PRO A 138 23.86 9.36 -11.56
CA PRO A 138 23.39 9.51 -10.19
C PRO A 138 22.29 8.50 -9.81
N ARG A 139 21.93 7.55 -10.69
CA ARG A 139 20.94 6.53 -10.41
C ARG A 139 21.52 5.42 -9.54
N SER A 140 20.66 4.88 -8.65
CA SER A 140 21.01 3.74 -7.81
C SER A 140 19.77 2.89 -7.52
N PRO A 141 19.93 1.57 -7.32
CA PRO A 141 18.86 0.72 -6.80
C PRO A 141 18.35 1.15 -5.42
N LEU A 142 19.19 1.80 -4.60
CA LEU A 142 18.80 2.37 -3.29
C LEU A 142 17.67 3.39 -3.41
N TYR A 143 17.59 4.12 -4.53
CA TYR A 143 16.59 5.16 -4.74
C TYR A 143 15.28 4.60 -5.31
N PHE A 144 15.25 3.32 -5.68
CA PHE A 144 14.02 2.70 -6.11
C PHE A 144 13.07 2.52 -4.92
N ASN A 145 11.79 2.84 -5.11
CA ASN A 145 10.79 2.86 -4.03
C ASN A 145 10.56 1.53 -3.31
N CYS A 146 11.07 0.41 -3.86
CA CYS A 146 10.98 -0.93 -3.29
C CYS A 146 12.30 -1.42 -2.68
N SER A 147 13.36 -0.62 -2.61
CA SER A 147 14.68 -1.07 -2.14
C SER A 147 14.63 -1.68 -0.73
N GLY A 148 13.83 -1.11 0.18
CA GLY A 148 13.62 -1.67 1.52
C GLY A 148 13.04 -3.09 1.50
N LYS A 149 12.03 -3.35 0.66
CA LYS A 149 11.48 -4.70 0.46
C LYS A 149 12.53 -5.67 -0.11
N HIS A 150 13.30 -5.23 -1.11
CA HIS A 150 14.35 -6.06 -1.71
C HIS A 150 15.42 -6.39 -0.69
N THR A 151 15.80 -5.43 0.15
CA THR A 151 16.72 -5.67 1.27
C THR A 151 16.16 -6.70 2.25
N ALA A 152 14.87 -6.62 2.60
CA ALA A 152 14.23 -7.60 3.46
C ALA A 152 14.26 -9.02 2.86
N PHE A 153 14.04 -9.17 1.55
CA PHE A 153 14.18 -10.45 0.86
C PHE A 153 15.61 -10.99 0.90
N LEU A 154 16.59 -10.13 0.69
CA LEU A 154 18.02 -10.50 0.77
C LEU A 154 18.42 -10.91 2.20
N MET A 155 17.95 -10.18 3.22
CA MET A 155 18.14 -10.54 4.63
C MET A 155 17.53 -11.91 4.94
N ALA A 156 16.32 -12.18 4.46
CA ALA A 156 15.68 -13.48 4.61
C ALA A 156 16.46 -14.59 3.91
N ALA A 157 16.93 -14.37 2.67
CA ALA A 157 17.76 -15.34 1.94
C ALA A 157 19.04 -15.66 2.72
N ARG A 158 19.71 -14.64 3.26
CA ARG A 158 20.90 -14.83 4.12
C ARG A 158 20.59 -15.62 5.37
N ALA A 159 19.49 -15.31 6.06
CA ALA A 159 19.11 -15.98 7.31
C ALA A 159 18.89 -17.48 7.13
N ILE A 160 18.34 -17.91 5.99
CA ILE A 160 18.11 -19.34 5.67
C ILE A 160 19.25 -19.98 4.87
N GLY A 161 20.33 -19.25 4.58
CA GLY A 161 21.47 -19.75 3.79
C GLY A 161 21.15 -20.01 2.31
N ALA A 162 20.11 -19.34 1.77
CA ALA A 162 19.75 -19.42 0.36
C ALA A 162 20.58 -18.46 -0.51
N ASP A 163 20.60 -18.72 -1.83
CA ASP A 163 21.35 -17.92 -2.79
C ASP A 163 20.75 -16.52 -2.96
N THR A 164 21.52 -15.47 -2.63
CA THR A 164 21.08 -14.09 -2.78
C THR A 164 21.01 -13.62 -4.24
N ALA A 165 21.69 -14.27 -5.18
CA ALA A 165 21.70 -13.87 -6.57
C ALA A 165 20.38 -14.19 -7.31
N SER A 166 19.61 -15.15 -6.81
CA SER A 166 18.35 -15.60 -7.40
C SER A 166 17.10 -15.26 -6.59
N TYR A 167 17.20 -14.36 -5.61
CA TYR A 167 16.12 -14.09 -4.65
C TYR A 167 14.79 -13.58 -5.26
N LEU A 168 14.79 -13.17 -6.54
CA LEU A 168 13.59 -12.78 -7.28
C LEU A 168 12.94 -13.92 -8.06
N SER A 169 13.62 -15.07 -8.19
CA SER A 169 13.03 -16.23 -8.87
C SER A 169 11.76 -16.69 -8.14
N PRO A 170 10.64 -16.93 -8.85
CA PRO A 170 9.42 -17.45 -8.22
C PRO A 170 9.62 -18.72 -7.40
N ASP A 171 10.58 -19.57 -7.81
CA ASP A 171 10.89 -20.84 -7.14
C ASP A 171 11.92 -20.69 -5.98
N HIS A 172 12.40 -19.46 -5.73
CA HIS A 172 13.32 -19.22 -4.62
C HIS A 172 12.59 -19.37 -3.28
N PRO A 173 13.20 -19.96 -2.23
CA PRO A 173 12.56 -20.21 -0.94
C PRO A 173 11.87 -18.98 -0.33
N VAL A 174 12.46 -17.78 -0.48
CA VAL A 174 11.85 -16.53 -0.03
C VAL A 174 10.55 -16.23 -0.78
N GLN A 175 10.52 -16.38 -2.11
CA GLN A 175 9.32 -16.10 -2.90
C GLN A 175 8.23 -17.17 -2.71
N THR A 176 8.64 -18.42 -2.50
CA THR A 176 7.71 -19.50 -2.10
C THR A 176 7.05 -19.19 -0.77
N LYS A 177 7.81 -18.71 0.23
CA LYS A 177 7.25 -18.28 1.52
C LYS A 177 6.33 -17.07 1.35
N VAL A 178 6.68 -16.10 0.50
CA VAL A 178 5.78 -14.96 0.19
C VAL A 178 4.45 -15.47 -0.38
N ALA A 179 4.47 -16.40 -1.34
CA ALA A 179 3.25 -16.96 -1.92
C ALA A 179 2.39 -17.66 -0.85
N GLU A 180 3.01 -18.46 0.03
CA GLU A 180 2.34 -19.13 1.15
C GLU A 180 1.67 -18.12 2.10
N VAL A 181 2.38 -17.07 2.52
CA VAL A 181 1.84 -16.03 3.41
C VAL A 181 0.69 -15.29 2.73
N VAL A 182 0.83 -14.94 1.45
CA VAL A 182 -0.23 -14.28 0.68
C VAL A 182 -1.49 -15.14 0.64
N GLU A 183 -1.38 -16.42 0.29
CA GLU A 183 -2.51 -17.34 0.23
C GLU A 183 -3.16 -17.52 1.59
N THR A 184 -2.36 -17.67 2.65
CA THR A 184 -2.82 -17.84 4.03
C THR A 184 -3.63 -16.63 4.52
N PHE A 185 -3.10 -15.42 4.35
CA PHE A 185 -3.78 -14.21 4.80
C PHE A 185 -4.98 -13.82 3.95
N ALA A 186 -4.92 -14.00 2.64
CA ALA A 186 -6.04 -13.71 1.75
C ALA A 186 -7.16 -14.76 1.84
N SER A 187 -6.87 -15.98 2.31
CA SER A 187 -7.73 -17.17 2.19
C SER A 187 -8.17 -17.40 0.74
N GLU A 188 -7.26 -17.15 -0.19
CA GLU A 188 -7.49 -17.21 -1.62
C GLU A 188 -6.18 -17.56 -2.33
N THR A 189 -6.20 -18.55 -3.21
CA THR A 189 -5.05 -18.84 -4.07
C THR A 189 -4.95 -17.79 -5.17
N PRO A 190 -3.78 -17.14 -5.34
CA PRO A 190 -3.62 -16.15 -6.40
C PRO A 190 -3.98 -16.70 -7.78
N SER A 191 -4.86 -16.02 -8.50
CA SER A 191 -5.34 -16.45 -9.82
C SER A 191 -4.27 -16.37 -10.90
N ALA A 192 -3.25 -15.52 -10.69
CA ALA A 192 -2.07 -15.39 -11.54
C ALA A 192 -0.88 -14.85 -10.74
N ILE A 193 0.31 -15.23 -11.17
CA ILE A 193 1.57 -14.66 -10.71
C ILE A 193 2.26 -14.05 -11.93
N GLY A 194 2.65 -12.78 -11.82
CA GLY A 194 3.38 -12.03 -12.85
C GLY A 194 4.70 -11.50 -12.30
N THR A 195 5.35 -10.64 -13.07
CA THR A 195 6.57 -9.92 -12.64
C THR A 195 6.23 -8.43 -12.45
N ASP A 196 6.52 -7.90 -11.27
CA ASP A 196 6.32 -6.48 -10.95
C ASP A 196 7.41 -5.61 -11.59
N GLY A 197 7.17 -4.29 -11.65
CA GLY A 197 8.16 -3.32 -12.14
C GLY A 197 9.48 -3.30 -11.37
N CYS A 198 9.54 -3.89 -10.19
CA CYS A 198 10.77 -4.07 -9.41
C CYS A 198 11.47 -5.42 -9.66
N GLY A 199 10.93 -6.29 -10.52
CA GLY A 199 11.46 -7.62 -10.82
C GLY A 199 10.95 -8.74 -9.90
N ALA A 200 10.32 -8.42 -8.76
CA ALA A 200 9.78 -9.43 -7.86
C ALA A 200 8.45 -10.03 -8.38
N PRO A 201 8.07 -11.24 -7.96
CA PRO A 201 6.73 -11.77 -8.22
C PRO A 201 5.62 -10.84 -7.73
N VAL A 202 4.55 -10.71 -8.53
CA VAL A 202 3.33 -9.97 -8.21
C VAL A 202 2.13 -10.88 -8.35
N PHE A 203 1.22 -10.80 -7.39
CA PHE A 203 0.09 -11.72 -7.24
C PHE A 203 -1.22 -11.06 -7.65
N ALA A 204 -2.06 -11.79 -8.37
CA ALA A 204 -3.42 -11.36 -8.71
C ALA A 204 -4.40 -11.99 -7.71
N LEU A 205 -5.07 -11.13 -6.94
CA LEU A 205 -6.09 -11.47 -5.95
C LEU A 205 -7.38 -10.71 -6.23
N SER A 206 -8.49 -11.19 -5.67
CA SER A 206 -9.69 -10.38 -5.53
C SER A 206 -9.44 -9.18 -4.59
N LEU A 207 -10.22 -8.10 -4.72
CA LEU A 207 -10.15 -7.01 -3.75
C LEU A 207 -10.62 -7.48 -2.37
N THR A 208 -11.55 -8.44 -2.31
CA THR A 208 -11.99 -9.07 -1.06
C THR A 208 -10.86 -9.83 -0.38
N GLY A 209 -10.08 -10.61 -1.13
CA GLY A 209 -8.88 -11.28 -0.60
C GLY A 209 -7.81 -10.32 -0.13
N LEU A 210 -7.56 -9.23 -0.89
CA LEU A 210 -6.62 -8.17 -0.50
C LEU A 210 -7.07 -7.44 0.79
N ALA A 211 -8.33 -7.02 0.87
CA ALA A 211 -8.88 -6.34 2.06
C ALA A 211 -8.79 -7.25 3.30
N ARG A 212 -9.20 -8.53 3.14
CA ARG A 212 -9.10 -9.54 4.21
C ARG A 212 -7.67 -9.73 4.70
N ALA A 213 -6.72 -9.87 3.77
CA ALA A 213 -5.32 -10.09 4.12
C ALA A 213 -4.75 -8.95 4.96
N ILE A 214 -4.97 -7.70 4.54
CA ILE A 214 -4.43 -6.53 5.25
C ILE A 214 -5.24 -6.25 6.53
N GLY A 215 -6.56 -6.48 6.53
CA GLY A 215 -7.37 -6.41 7.75
C GLY A 215 -6.83 -7.33 8.84
N ARG A 216 -6.52 -8.59 8.52
CA ARG A 216 -5.90 -9.55 9.44
C ARG A 216 -4.54 -9.10 9.96
N VAL A 217 -3.66 -8.58 9.09
CA VAL A 217 -2.36 -8.06 9.51
C VAL A 217 -2.51 -6.95 10.55
N VAL A 218 -3.42 -6.00 10.30
CA VAL A 218 -3.62 -4.85 11.20
C VAL A 218 -4.28 -5.28 12.51
N SER A 219 -5.34 -6.10 12.46
CA SER A 219 -6.03 -6.59 13.67
C SER A 219 -5.11 -7.37 14.59
N MET A 220 -4.32 -8.31 14.04
CA MET A 220 -3.31 -9.04 14.81
C MET A 220 -2.24 -8.11 15.39
N GLY A 221 -1.75 -7.19 14.55
CA GLY A 221 -0.72 -6.24 14.94
C GLY A 221 -1.12 -5.32 16.07
N THR A 222 -2.42 -5.01 16.19
CA THR A 222 -2.95 -4.12 17.22
C THR A 222 -3.59 -4.85 18.41
N GLY A 223 -3.65 -6.18 18.35
CA GLY A 223 -4.19 -7.01 19.45
C GLY A 223 -5.71 -6.90 19.62
N THR A 224 -6.41 -6.48 18.55
CA THR A 224 -7.85 -6.51 18.51
C THR A 224 -8.31 -7.89 18.02
N ASP A 225 -9.18 -8.59 18.75
CA ASP A 225 -9.73 -9.91 18.39
C ASP A 225 -10.68 -9.84 17.17
N ALA A 226 -10.44 -8.96 16.22
CA ALA A 226 -11.16 -8.83 14.98
C ALA A 226 -10.79 -9.97 14.00
N GLY A 227 -10.77 -11.19 14.51
CA GLY A 227 -10.59 -12.43 13.80
C GLY A 227 -11.90 -13.21 13.83
N GLY A 228 -12.86 -12.79 13.01
CA GLY A 228 -14.09 -13.56 12.84
C GLY A 228 -13.80 -15.03 12.60
N THR A 229 -14.43 -15.88 13.39
CA THR A 229 -14.57 -17.31 13.12
C THR A 229 -14.96 -17.47 11.65
N ALA A 230 -14.28 -18.38 10.96
CA ALA A 230 -14.49 -18.70 9.56
C ALA A 230 -15.97 -18.59 9.15
N GLY A 231 -16.31 -17.55 8.39
CA GLY A 231 -17.60 -17.46 7.72
C GLY A 231 -17.80 -18.69 6.84
N GLY A 232 -18.90 -19.39 7.04
CA GLY A 232 -19.21 -20.67 6.42
C GLY A 232 -19.44 -20.59 4.91
N GLY A 233 -18.37 -20.62 4.16
CA GLY A 233 -18.32 -20.98 2.75
C GLY A 233 -17.22 -22.02 2.62
N ALA A 234 -17.36 -23.03 1.73
CA ALA A 234 -16.40 -24.12 1.53
C ALA A 234 -15.01 -23.60 1.15
N ALA A 235 -14.37 -22.89 2.05
CA ALA A 235 -13.07 -22.26 1.92
C ALA A 235 -12.10 -23.01 2.80
N SER A 236 -11.15 -23.61 2.10
CA SER A 236 -9.79 -23.91 2.49
C SER A 236 -9.56 -24.41 3.93
N ALA A 237 -8.94 -25.58 4.01
CA ALA A 237 -8.43 -26.22 5.23
C ALA A 237 -7.41 -25.37 6.05
N LYS A 238 -7.17 -24.11 5.68
CA LYS A 238 -6.23 -23.16 6.26
C LYS A 238 -6.87 -22.06 7.13
N ALA A 239 -8.13 -22.21 7.51
CA ALA A 239 -8.78 -21.24 8.40
C ALA A 239 -8.05 -21.21 9.76
N GLY A 240 -7.42 -20.06 10.08
CA GLY A 240 -6.68 -19.86 11.33
C GLY A 240 -5.16 -20.01 11.23
N GLU A 241 -4.60 -20.54 10.15
CA GLU A 241 -3.14 -20.69 9.99
C GLU A 241 -2.39 -19.35 9.97
N TRP A 242 -3.06 -18.24 9.61
CA TRP A 242 -2.49 -16.90 9.63
C TRP A 242 -2.09 -16.42 11.03
N THR A 243 -2.69 -16.99 12.10
CA THR A 243 -2.31 -16.65 13.49
C THR A 243 -0.90 -17.08 13.85
N ALA A 244 -0.31 -18.01 13.09
CA ALA A 244 1.08 -18.40 13.27
C ALA A 244 2.07 -17.26 13.01
N TYR A 245 1.62 -16.16 12.39
CA TYR A 245 2.45 -14.98 12.06
C TYR A 245 2.12 -13.77 12.95
N GLU A 246 1.48 -13.99 14.12
CA GLU A 246 1.07 -12.90 15.02
C GLU A 246 2.25 -12.04 15.49
N SER A 247 3.38 -12.64 15.81
CA SER A 247 4.58 -11.93 16.27
C SER A 247 5.13 -10.98 15.20
N GLU A 248 5.18 -11.43 13.95
CA GLU A 248 5.66 -10.67 12.81
C GLU A 248 4.68 -9.54 12.46
N ALA A 249 3.38 -9.83 12.47
CA ALA A 249 2.34 -8.83 12.20
C ALA A 249 2.35 -7.73 13.27
N ARG A 250 2.48 -8.10 14.56
CA ARG A 250 2.58 -7.16 15.67
C ARG A 250 3.83 -6.28 15.55
N ALA A 251 5.01 -6.87 15.37
CA ALA A 251 6.25 -6.13 15.21
C ALA A 251 6.22 -5.18 13.99
N LEU A 252 5.60 -5.63 12.89
CA LEU A 252 5.44 -4.81 11.69
C LEU A 252 4.50 -3.62 11.93
N MET A 253 3.32 -3.84 12.52
CA MET A 253 2.35 -2.77 12.76
C MET A 253 2.84 -1.79 13.81
N ASP A 254 3.46 -2.26 14.89
CA ASP A 254 4.11 -1.40 15.88
C ASP A 254 5.14 -0.47 15.21
N ALA A 255 5.96 -1.01 14.32
CA ALA A 255 6.95 -0.24 13.59
C ALA A 255 6.32 0.81 12.63
N VAL A 256 5.26 0.43 11.91
CA VAL A 256 4.58 1.33 10.96
C VAL A 256 3.86 2.46 11.68
N PHE A 257 3.15 2.16 12.78
CA PHE A 257 2.44 3.20 13.54
C PHE A 257 3.37 4.08 14.36
N ALA A 258 4.56 3.58 14.75
CA ALA A 258 5.58 4.39 15.42
C ALA A 258 6.35 5.30 14.46
N ASP A 259 6.55 4.92 13.20
CA ASP A 259 7.28 5.69 12.19
C ASP A 259 6.55 5.69 10.83
N PRO A 260 5.36 6.32 10.74
CA PRO A 260 4.56 6.37 9.51
C PRO A 260 5.30 7.00 8.32
N TRP A 261 6.23 7.91 8.60
CA TRP A 261 7.06 8.55 7.59
C TRP A 261 7.80 7.54 6.71
N ALA A 262 8.26 6.43 7.29
CA ALA A 262 9.03 5.41 6.57
C ALA A 262 8.25 4.81 5.38
N ILE A 263 6.92 4.79 5.42
CA ILE A 263 6.05 4.17 4.41
C ILE A 263 6.15 4.89 3.06
N GLU A 264 6.21 6.22 3.04
CA GLU A 264 6.21 6.97 1.78
C GLU A 264 7.09 8.23 1.83
N GLY A 265 7.21 8.91 2.98
CA GLY A 265 7.91 10.16 3.19
C GLY A 265 7.03 11.25 3.75
N HIS A 266 7.60 12.43 4.01
CA HIS A 266 6.90 13.56 4.60
C HIS A 266 5.77 14.09 3.71
N ARG A 267 4.62 14.37 4.34
CA ARG A 267 3.45 14.98 3.69
C ARG A 267 2.92 14.19 2.49
N ARG A 268 3.14 12.89 2.47
CA ARG A 268 2.60 12.00 1.44
C ARG A 268 1.23 11.46 1.89
N PRO A 269 0.34 11.13 0.94
CA PRO A 269 -1.02 10.69 1.28
C PRO A 269 -1.06 9.52 2.26
N ASN A 270 -0.29 8.44 2.00
CA ASN A 270 -0.28 7.29 2.89
C ASN A 270 0.23 7.65 4.29
N THR A 271 1.36 8.36 4.37
CA THR A 271 1.91 8.86 5.65
C THR A 271 0.89 9.70 6.40
N THR A 272 0.25 10.66 5.71
CA THR A 272 -0.73 11.57 6.32
C THR A 272 -1.94 10.83 6.90
N VAL A 273 -2.44 9.79 6.21
CA VAL A 273 -3.56 8.95 6.71
C VAL A 273 -3.15 8.20 7.97
N ILE A 274 -1.97 7.55 7.97
CA ILE A 274 -1.50 6.81 9.14
C ILE A 274 -1.30 7.75 10.32
N GLU A 275 -0.62 8.90 10.12
CA GLU A 275 -0.33 9.88 11.16
C GLU A 275 -1.58 10.50 11.78
N ARG A 276 -2.57 10.85 10.95
CA ARG A 276 -3.72 11.64 11.39
C ARG A 276 -4.95 10.83 11.75
N LEU A 277 -5.09 9.62 11.21
CA LEU A 277 -6.27 8.80 11.43
C LEU A 277 -5.96 7.50 12.19
N GLY A 278 -4.68 7.12 12.33
CA GLY A 278 -4.32 5.83 12.87
C GLY A 278 -4.79 4.64 12.01
N ILE A 279 -5.15 4.91 10.76
CA ILE A 279 -5.59 3.89 9.79
C ILE A 279 -4.38 3.44 8.99
N PHE A 280 -4.11 2.14 8.96
CA PHE A 280 -3.09 1.59 8.07
C PHE A 280 -3.50 1.79 6.62
N VAL A 281 -2.56 2.24 5.79
CA VAL A 281 -2.79 2.40 4.35
C VAL A 281 -1.58 1.99 3.54
N LYS A 282 -1.83 1.29 2.44
CA LYS A 282 -0.80 0.96 1.46
C LYS A 282 -1.32 1.10 0.03
N GLY A 283 -0.81 2.11 -0.65
CA GLY A 283 -1.04 2.27 -2.09
C GLY A 283 -0.16 1.32 -2.92
N GLY A 284 -0.71 0.85 -4.01
CA GLY A 284 -0.03 0.12 -5.08
C GLY A 284 -0.03 0.92 -6.39
N ALA A 285 0.79 0.54 -7.34
CA ALA A 285 0.71 1.05 -8.71
C ALA A 285 -0.63 0.65 -9.36
N GLU A 286 -0.94 1.27 -10.50
CA GLU A 286 -2.14 0.95 -11.30
C GLU A 286 -3.46 1.16 -10.52
N GLY A 287 -3.52 2.20 -9.68
CA GLY A 287 -4.75 2.60 -9.00
C GLY A 287 -5.26 1.60 -7.96
N VAL A 288 -4.40 0.84 -7.31
CA VAL A 288 -4.75 -0.04 -6.20
C VAL A 288 -4.42 0.63 -4.88
N ILE A 289 -5.32 0.52 -3.90
CA ILE A 289 -5.08 0.91 -2.52
C ILE A 289 -5.79 -0.05 -1.57
N VAL A 290 -5.20 -0.27 -0.42
CA VAL A 290 -5.82 -1.00 0.69
C VAL A 290 -5.64 -0.21 1.97
N MET A 291 -6.67 -0.19 2.81
CA MET A 291 -6.63 0.40 4.14
C MET A 291 -7.26 -0.53 5.17
N ALA A 292 -6.83 -0.44 6.41
CA ALA A 292 -7.47 -1.14 7.52
C ALA A 292 -7.39 -0.31 8.81
N THR A 293 -8.49 -0.32 9.57
CA THR A 293 -8.57 0.29 10.90
C THR A 293 -8.10 -0.71 11.96
N LYS A 294 -7.71 -0.22 13.12
CA LYS A 294 -7.37 -1.06 14.26
C LYS A 294 -8.60 -1.82 14.80
N SER A 295 -9.79 -1.26 14.61
CA SER A 295 -11.06 -1.93 14.97
C SER A 295 -11.46 -3.07 14.02
N GLY A 296 -10.67 -3.33 12.96
CA GLY A 296 -10.84 -4.51 12.10
C GLY A 296 -11.55 -4.26 10.77
N TYR A 297 -12.09 -3.07 10.51
CA TYR A 297 -12.59 -2.76 9.18
C TYR A 297 -11.45 -2.67 8.17
N SER A 298 -11.70 -3.13 6.94
CA SER A 298 -10.74 -3.00 5.85
C SER A 298 -11.41 -2.66 4.53
N VAL A 299 -10.70 -1.94 3.67
CA VAL A 299 -11.18 -1.54 2.34
C VAL A 299 -10.10 -1.79 1.30
N ALA A 300 -10.49 -2.31 0.15
CA ALA A 300 -9.62 -2.35 -1.03
C ALA A 300 -10.32 -1.70 -2.22
N VAL A 301 -9.57 -0.92 -2.98
CA VAL A 301 -10.07 -0.18 -4.16
C VAL A 301 -9.13 -0.41 -5.33
N LYS A 302 -9.69 -0.62 -6.52
CA LYS A 302 -8.99 -0.64 -7.81
C LYS A 302 -9.64 0.37 -8.75
N CYS A 303 -8.89 1.41 -9.13
CA CYS A 303 -9.26 2.30 -10.21
C CYS A 303 -8.85 1.68 -11.55
N LEU A 304 -9.78 1.55 -12.51
CA LEU A 304 -9.57 0.77 -13.73
C LEU A 304 -8.56 1.42 -14.68
N ASP A 305 -8.54 2.76 -14.73
CA ASP A 305 -7.59 3.54 -15.54
C ASP A 305 -6.14 3.55 -14.98
N GLY A 306 -5.93 2.92 -13.83
CA GLY A 306 -4.63 2.88 -13.16
C GLY A 306 -4.28 4.12 -12.33
N SER A 307 -5.13 5.15 -12.33
CA SER A 307 -4.88 6.39 -11.56
C SER A 307 -5.05 6.16 -10.06
N SER A 308 -4.11 6.69 -9.28
CA SER A 308 -4.24 6.75 -7.81
C SER A 308 -5.00 7.99 -7.33
N ARG A 309 -5.40 8.89 -8.22
CA ARG A 309 -5.98 10.21 -7.91
C ARG A 309 -7.28 10.12 -7.11
N ALA A 310 -8.08 9.09 -7.37
CA ALA A 310 -9.37 8.87 -6.72
C ALA A 310 -9.30 7.91 -5.54
N THR A 311 -8.26 7.09 -5.44
CA THR A 311 -8.25 5.90 -4.58
C THR A 311 -8.34 6.21 -3.10
N GLY A 312 -7.59 7.22 -2.63
CA GLY A 312 -7.59 7.63 -1.22
C GLY A 312 -8.92 8.23 -0.79
N LEU A 313 -9.50 9.13 -1.61
CA LEU A 313 -10.82 9.71 -1.38
C LEU A 313 -11.90 8.63 -1.29
N ALA A 314 -11.95 7.73 -2.27
CA ALA A 314 -12.93 6.65 -2.32
C ALA A 314 -12.79 5.72 -1.10
N ALA A 315 -11.56 5.24 -0.81
CA ALA A 315 -11.32 4.30 0.27
C ALA A 315 -11.71 4.86 1.65
N LEU A 316 -11.27 6.08 1.99
CA LEU A 316 -11.61 6.69 3.27
C LEU A 316 -13.10 6.98 3.39
N THR A 317 -13.75 7.46 2.33
CA THR A 317 -15.20 7.69 2.34
C THR A 317 -15.98 6.40 2.51
N LEU A 318 -15.55 5.30 1.86
CA LEU A 318 -16.21 4.00 2.01
C LEU A 318 -16.04 3.43 3.42
N LEU A 319 -14.88 3.60 4.06
CA LEU A 319 -14.69 3.25 5.47
C LEU A 319 -15.59 4.06 6.39
N ASP A 320 -15.67 5.38 6.19
CA ASP A 320 -16.56 6.24 6.98
C ASP A 320 -18.04 5.82 6.85
N ARG A 321 -18.50 5.54 5.63
CA ARG A 321 -19.88 5.09 5.37
C ARG A 321 -20.19 3.69 5.90
N ALA A 322 -19.16 2.86 6.08
CA ALA A 322 -19.29 1.56 6.76
C ALA A 322 -19.30 1.69 8.29
N GLY A 323 -19.18 2.90 8.85
CA GLY A 323 -19.11 3.11 10.28
C GLY A 323 -17.76 2.80 10.91
N ALA A 324 -16.70 2.69 10.09
CA ALA A 324 -15.35 2.35 10.54
C ALA A 324 -14.60 3.49 11.25
N PHE A 325 -15.15 4.72 11.24
CA PHE A 325 -14.57 5.85 11.95
C PHE A 325 -15.09 5.89 13.39
N ASP A 326 -14.55 5.01 14.20
CA ASP A 326 -14.81 4.89 15.62
C ASP A 326 -14.21 6.04 16.45
N ASP A 327 -14.30 5.95 17.76
CA ASP A 327 -13.80 6.98 18.66
C ASP A 327 -12.26 7.10 18.62
N GLU A 328 -11.52 6.02 18.28
CA GLU A 328 -10.07 6.06 18.13
C GLU A 328 -9.66 6.86 16.90
N VAL A 329 -10.30 6.60 15.74
CA VAL A 329 -10.08 7.36 14.49
C VAL A 329 -10.46 8.83 14.67
N LYS A 330 -11.59 9.10 15.34
CA LYS A 330 -12.01 10.48 15.65
C LYS A 330 -11.04 11.19 16.59
N ALA A 331 -10.55 10.50 17.62
CA ALA A 331 -9.57 11.05 18.54
C ALA A 331 -8.23 11.34 17.86
N ALA A 332 -7.74 10.43 17.01
CA ALA A 332 -6.50 10.61 16.25
C ALA A 332 -6.56 11.83 15.33
N SER A 333 -7.75 12.10 14.73
CA SER A 333 -7.99 13.23 13.82
C SER A 333 -8.43 14.53 14.52
N ALA A 334 -8.34 14.61 15.84
CA ALA A 334 -8.89 15.71 16.65
C ALA A 334 -10.40 15.98 16.35
N GLY A 335 -11.16 14.95 16.02
CA GLY A 335 -12.58 15.01 15.70
C GLY A 335 -12.90 15.42 14.24
N GLU A 336 -11.89 15.62 13.40
CA GLU A 336 -12.08 16.11 12.01
C GLU A 336 -11.52 15.16 10.94
N PRO A 337 -12.03 13.90 10.80
CA PRO A 337 -11.55 13.00 9.75
C PRO A 337 -11.68 13.56 8.33
N ALA A 338 -12.75 14.34 8.07
CA ALA A 338 -13.00 15.00 6.80
C ALA A 338 -11.85 15.96 6.40
N ALA A 339 -11.20 16.61 7.35
CA ALA A 339 -10.03 17.46 7.08
C ALA A 339 -8.86 16.65 6.52
N THR A 340 -8.66 15.42 6.99
CA THR A 340 -7.62 14.53 6.46
C THR A 340 -7.97 14.05 5.06
N ILE A 341 -9.23 13.67 4.80
CA ILE A 341 -9.70 13.29 3.46
C ILE A 341 -9.46 14.45 2.48
N ASN A 342 -9.80 15.66 2.86
CA ASN A 342 -9.55 16.85 2.04
C ASN A 342 -8.06 17.09 1.79
N ALA A 343 -7.21 16.89 2.81
CA ALA A 343 -5.77 17.14 2.71
C ALA A 343 -5.06 16.18 1.75
N ILE A 344 -5.56 14.94 1.58
CA ILE A 344 -5.00 13.96 0.63
C ILE A 344 -5.67 13.99 -0.74
N THR A 345 -6.79 14.71 -0.88
CA THR A 345 -7.54 14.82 -2.14
C THR A 345 -6.93 15.91 -3.02
N GLU A 346 -6.63 15.59 -4.26
CA GLU A 346 -6.04 16.54 -5.20
C GLU A 346 -6.99 17.68 -5.55
N SER A 347 -6.45 18.90 -5.52
CA SER A 347 -7.11 20.06 -6.10
C SER A 347 -6.81 20.17 -7.59
N VAL A 348 -7.76 20.64 -8.37
CA VAL A 348 -7.56 20.98 -9.79
C VAL A 348 -7.09 22.41 -9.88
N THR A 349 -5.87 22.60 -10.39
CA THR A 349 -5.22 23.91 -10.45
C THR A 349 -5.41 24.58 -11.79
N GLY A 350 -5.49 25.92 -11.77
CA GLY A 350 -5.47 26.83 -12.90
C GLY A 350 -4.09 27.43 -13.15
N GLY A 351 -4.04 28.63 -13.70
CA GLY A 351 -2.79 29.37 -13.89
C GLY A 351 -2.19 29.84 -12.57
N THR A 352 -0.91 30.25 -12.64
CA THR A 352 -0.20 30.92 -11.55
C THR A 352 -0.19 32.41 -11.80
N ASP A 353 -0.55 33.22 -10.81
CA ASP A 353 -0.54 34.68 -10.90
C ASP A 353 0.88 35.27 -10.83
N SER A 354 0.99 36.59 -10.96
CA SER A 354 2.27 37.30 -10.89
C SER A 354 2.97 37.16 -9.54
N ASP A 355 2.24 36.84 -8.48
CA ASP A 355 2.76 36.66 -7.12
C ASP A 355 3.19 35.22 -6.84
N GLY A 356 3.12 34.33 -7.85
CA GLY A 356 3.45 32.91 -7.76
C GLY A 356 2.38 32.06 -7.09
N ARG A 357 1.15 32.56 -6.91
CA ARG A 357 0.03 31.81 -6.32
C ARG A 357 -0.73 31.07 -7.41
N THR A 358 -0.84 29.76 -7.24
CA THR A 358 -1.63 28.93 -8.15
C THR A 358 -3.12 28.97 -7.75
N SER A 359 -3.98 29.29 -8.71
CA SER A 359 -5.43 29.31 -8.50
C SER A 359 -5.97 27.87 -8.43
N ILE A 360 -6.94 27.63 -7.51
CA ILE A 360 -7.71 26.38 -7.49
C ILE A 360 -8.98 26.62 -8.29
N VAL A 361 -9.17 25.85 -9.35
CA VAL A 361 -10.32 25.97 -10.27
C VAL A 361 -11.23 24.74 -10.24
N GLY A 362 -10.95 23.77 -9.39
CA GLY A 362 -11.75 22.57 -9.26
C GLY A 362 -11.22 21.58 -8.22
N ARG A 363 -11.77 20.39 -8.22
CA ARG A 363 -11.44 19.33 -7.27
C ARG A 363 -11.71 17.95 -7.86
N VAL A 364 -11.15 16.91 -7.24
CA VAL A 364 -11.65 15.55 -7.32
C VAL A 364 -12.82 15.42 -6.35
N ALA A 365 -13.94 14.88 -6.79
CA ALA A 365 -15.15 14.67 -5.99
C ALA A 365 -15.59 13.20 -6.09
N LEU A 366 -16.43 12.75 -5.17
CA LEU A 366 -17.00 11.42 -5.20
C LEU A 366 -17.82 11.20 -6.48
N GLY A 367 -17.73 10.01 -7.04
CA GLY A 367 -18.62 9.52 -8.07
C GLY A 367 -20.00 9.19 -7.51
N GLU A 368 -20.98 9.09 -8.39
CA GLU A 368 -22.38 8.88 -8.02
C GLU A 368 -22.59 7.61 -7.20
N ASP A 369 -21.92 6.52 -7.58
CA ASP A 369 -22.06 5.23 -6.91
C ASP A 369 -21.56 5.24 -5.46
N ILE A 370 -20.59 6.09 -5.11
CA ILE A 370 -20.15 6.29 -3.72
C ILE A 370 -21.02 7.36 -3.06
N ALA A 371 -21.33 8.44 -3.73
CA ALA A 371 -22.09 9.57 -3.16
C ALA A 371 -23.47 9.13 -2.60
N THR A 372 -24.13 8.21 -3.28
CA THR A 372 -25.47 7.72 -2.92
C THR A 372 -25.50 6.61 -1.87
N ILE A 373 -24.36 6.07 -1.43
CA ILE A 373 -24.35 5.08 -0.33
C ILE A 373 -24.84 5.74 0.95
N GLY A 374 -25.84 5.15 1.62
CA GLY A 374 -26.45 5.67 2.85
C GLY A 374 -27.60 6.68 2.64
N GLU A 375 -27.84 7.17 1.43
CA GLU A 375 -29.00 8.02 1.14
C GLU A 375 -30.28 7.20 0.83
N ARG A 376 -30.14 5.92 0.50
CA ARG A 376 -31.27 5.04 0.10
C ARG A 376 -32.04 4.43 1.28
N GLU A 377 -31.64 4.64 2.53
CA GLU A 377 -32.31 4.10 3.72
C GLU A 377 -33.27 5.11 4.41
N SER A 378 -33.51 6.28 3.82
CA SER A 378 -34.37 7.34 4.41
C SER A 378 -35.72 7.54 3.70
N ASP A 379 -36.15 6.61 2.85
CA ASP A 379 -37.49 6.61 2.24
C ASP A 379 -38.44 5.57 2.87
#